data_f86c92b9c2c8f81158774dae004eb868
#
_entry.id   f86c92b9c2c8f81158774dae004eb868
#
_cell.length_a   1.000
_cell.length_b   1.000
_cell.length_c   1.000
_cell.angle_alpha   90.00
_cell.angle_beta   90.00
_cell.angle_gamma   90.00
#
_symmetry.space_group_name_H-M   'P 1'
#
loop_
_entity.id
_entity.type
_entity.pdbx_description
1 polymer ?
#
loop_
_entity_poly.entity_id
_entity_poly.type
_entity_poly.pdbx_seq_one_letter_code
_entity_poly.pdbx_strand_id
1 'polypeptide(L)'
;MIKLKNAPETPKQNSSNSIVYEYRTERTSIPNAPQGLPIGMPSYSYVSPIPISVPSAPAVEMPEMSLPRAVNYYADYGGCGYWRMIWPESCLNSYQKMCISGLTCMVMDIRFYQGLKAIRMQRQATPVQNAFIKELKKAQPQMGYRMIYEVDDIVFKDDIPDYNRCKEAFVSQEIIDNILDIMSNMDEITVTCKYMKDYYINKTGNKNITVIPNYAPKFWLDRFYNRKRVEELYDRHKKRPRILYAGSGTHIDVINKTGMNDDFAHVVQEIIKARKKFKFVWKGCYPLAVKPFIDNGEMEFIDWSQLMDLPQSIHNIGANATFASLQDNVFNKSKSNIKMIESGAFGMPGAYQDLCTYEGADCSFKDGKDLINQLEYITSDFDRYMKLSDSARKFTDGLWLEDHLDEYEALYTTAWGSKERKDKSPLLILNNPDQDSIDG
;
A
#
# COMPACT_ATOMS: atom_id res chain seq x y z
N MET A 1 26.49 -42.18 4.61
CA MET A 1 27.49 -41.32 3.96
C MET A 1 26.83 -40.67 2.74
N ILE A 2 26.28 -39.47 2.91
CA ILE A 2 25.63 -38.71 1.84
C ILE A 2 26.71 -37.80 1.25
N LYS A 3 27.07 -38.03 -0.01
CA LYS A 3 27.98 -37.13 -0.75
C LYS A 3 27.27 -35.85 -1.06
N LEU A 4 27.67 -34.74 -0.44
CA LEU A 4 27.36 -33.38 -0.86
C LEU A 4 28.04 -33.13 -2.20
N LYS A 5 27.26 -33.02 -3.27
CA LYS A 5 27.71 -32.50 -4.55
C LYS A 5 27.24 -31.05 -4.61
N ASN A 6 28.21 -30.19 -4.98
CA ASN A 6 28.13 -28.80 -5.36
C ASN A 6 28.03 -27.76 -4.22
N ALA A 7 29.21 -27.24 -3.87
CA ALA A 7 29.33 -25.94 -3.24
C ALA A 7 28.82 -24.84 -4.20
N PRO A 8 28.19 -23.76 -3.71
CA PRO A 8 27.81 -22.65 -4.55
C PRO A 8 29.06 -21.99 -5.15
N GLU A 9 29.04 -21.78 -6.45
CA GLU A 9 30.10 -21.02 -7.14
C GLU A 9 30.16 -19.61 -6.56
N THR A 10 31.36 -19.15 -6.26
CA THR A 10 31.64 -17.77 -5.86
C THR A 10 31.18 -16.80 -6.95
N PRO A 11 30.53 -15.71 -6.61
CA PRO A 11 30.08 -14.71 -7.58
C PRO A 11 31.29 -14.11 -8.30
N LYS A 12 31.27 -14.11 -9.62
CA LYS A 12 32.26 -13.39 -10.44
C LYS A 12 32.05 -11.90 -10.24
N GLN A 13 33.03 -11.27 -9.64
CA GLN A 13 33.11 -9.81 -9.54
C GLN A 13 33.34 -9.22 -10.93
N ASN A 14 32.32 -8.58 -11.50
CA ASN A 14 32.50 -7.68 -12.62
C ASN A 14 32.90 -6.29 -12.09
N SER A 15 33.80 -5.61 -12.81
CA SER A 15 34.44 -4.36 -12.44
C SER A 15 33.53 -3.11 -12.44
N SER A 16 32.24 -3.27 -12.26
CA SER A 16 31.27 -2.22 -11.95
C SER A 16 30.40 -2.72 -10.79
N ASN A 17 30.51 -2.12 -9.63
CA ASN A 17 29.90 -2.49 -8.35
C ASN A 17 28.38 -2.73 -8.37
N SER A 18 27.90 -3.72 -9.12
CA SER A 18 26.51 -4.18 -9.11
C SER A 18 26.50 -5.69 -8.85
N ILE A 19 25.97 -6.09 -7.71
CA ILE A 19 25.71 -7.49 -7.39
C ILE A 19 24.40 -7.85 -8.08
N VAL A 20 24.46 -8.74 -9.06
CA VAL A 20 23.29 -9.32 -9.72
C VAL A 20 22.89 -10.58 -8.96
N TYR A 21 21.72 -10.59 -8.35
CA TYR A 21 21.14 -11.80 -7.80
C TYR A 21 20.26 -12.46 -8.86
N GLU A 22 20.70 -13.58 -9.42
CA GLU A 22 19.82 -14.49 -10.17
C GLU A 22 19.04 -15.37 -9.21
N TYR A 23 17.72 -15.17 -9.10
CA TYR A 23 16.85 -16.12 -8.42
C TYR A 23 16.54 -17.29 -9.34
N ARG A 24 17.25 -18.41 -9.18
CA ARG A 24 16.82 -19.70 -9.70
C ARG A 24 15.77 -20.30 -8.75
N THR A 25 14.54 -20.28 -9.18
CA THR A 25 13.48 -21.11 -8.56
C THR A 25 13.61 -22.54 -9.05
N GLU A 26 14.40 -23.37 -8.39
CA GLU A 26 14.26 -24.81 -8.52
C GLU A 26 13.08 -25.27 -7.64
N ARG A 27 12.01 -25.73 -8.29
CA ARG A 27 10.90 -26.41 -7.62
C ARG A 27 11.43 -27.75 -7.10
N THR A 28 11.76 -27.84 -5.81
CA THR A 28 11.83 -29.12 -5.12
C THR A 28 10.40 -29.52 -4.78
N SER A 29 9.90 -30.56 -5.45
CA SER A 29 8.65 -31.21 -5.11
C SER A 29 8.79 -31.85 -3.74
N ILE A 30 8.15 -31.34 -2.72
CA ILE A 30 7.97 -31.99 -1.43
C ILE A 30 6.75 -32.91 -1.58
N PRO A 31 6.91 -34.24 -1.44
CA PRO A 31 5.77 -35.15 -1.46
C PRO A 31 4.89 -34.88 -0.22
N ASN A 32 3.59 -34.67 -0.43
CA ASN A 32 2.56 -34.50 0.60
C ASN A 32 2.39 -33.12 1.25
N ALA A 33 2.69 -32.02 0.56
CA ALA A 33 2.18 -30.71 0.97
C ALA A 33 0.74 -30.53 0.46
N PRO A 34 -0.22 -30.01 1.27
CA PRO A 34 -1.54 -29.67 0.78
C PRO A 34 -1.42 -28.60 -0.32
N GLN A 35 -2.00 -28.89 -1.48
CA GLN A 35 -2.07 -27.93 -2.58
C GLN A 35 -2.98 -26.77 -2.13
N GLY A 36 -2.46 -25.54 -2.07
CA GLY A 36 -3.30 -24.36 -1.88
C GLY A 36 -2.81 -23.27 -0.92
N LEU A 37 -1.54 -23.29 -0.47
CA LEU A 37 -1.01 -22.16 0.31
C LEU A 37 -0.51 -21.03 -0.62
N PRO A 38 -0.77 -19.75 -0.31
CA PRO A 38 -0.26 -18.62 -1.08
C PRO A 38 1.26 -18.64 -1.14
N ILE A 39 1.81 -18.39 -2.32
CA ILE A 39 3.26 -18.28 -2.54
C ILE A 39 3.79 -17.12 -1.69
N GLY A 40 4.59 -17.42 -0.67
CA GLY A 40 5.26 -16.44 0.18
C GLY A 40 5.16 -16.65 1.69
N MET A 41 4.43 -17.68 2.17
CA MET A 41 4.47 -18.01 3.58
C MET A 41 5.48 -19.16 3.84
N PRO A 42 6.36 -19.05 4.86
CA PRO A 42 7.18 -20.18 5.28
C PRO A 42 6.27 -21.29 5.79
N SER A 43 6.47 -22.53 5.31
CA SER A 43 5.78 -23.70 5.81
C SER A 43 6.28 -24.02 7.22
N TYR A 44 5.46 -23.76 8.22
CA TYR A 44 5.72 -24.24 9.57
C TYR A 44 5.19 -25.66 9.73
N SER A 45 6.08 -26.59 10.05
CA SER A 45 5.70 -27.93 10.47
C SER A 45 4.95 -27.85 11.80
N TYR A 46 3.74 -28.40 11.80
CA TYR A 46 2.92 -28.49 13.00
C TYR A 46 3.59 -29.47 13.97
N VAL A 47 4.18 -28.96 15.04
CA VAL A 47 4.59 -29.76 16.18
C VAL A 47 3.42 -29.79 17.16
N SER A 48 2.83 -30.96 17.37
CA SER A 48 1.79 -31.15 18.38
C SER A 48 2.28 -30.61 19.73
N PRO A 49 1.52 -29.76 20.43
CA PRO A 49 1.95 -29.25 21.72
C PRO A 49 2.06 -30.40 22.72
N ILE A 50 3.26 -30.62 23.21
CA ILE A 50 3.47 -31.45 24.40
C ILE A 50 2.80 -30.71 25.57
N PRO A 51 1.90 -31.33 26.33
CA PRO A 51 1.30 -30.68 27.49
C PRO A 51 2.39 -30.41 28.54
N ILE A 52 2.93 -29.21 28.55
CA ILE A 52 3.79 -28.75 29.62
C ILE A 52 2.87 -28.33 30.78
N SER A 53 2.84 -29.09 31.86
CA SER A 53 2.25 -28.64 33.10
C SER A 53 3.12 -27.50 33.66
N VAL A 54 2.73 -26.28 33.35
CA VAL A 54 3.34 -25.09 33.95
C VAL A 54 2.85 -25.02 35.40
N PRO A 55 3.73 -25.00 36.43
CA PRO A 55 3.31 -24.70 37.78
C PRO A 55 2.61 -23.37 37.80
N SER A 56 1.47 -23.25 38.46
CA SER A 56 0.75 -21.98 38.65
C SER A 56 1.70 -21.02 39.36
N ALA A 57 2.32 -20.12 38.58
CA ALA A 57 3.02 -18.98 39.17
C ALA A 57 1.98 -18.16 39.96
N PRO A 58 2.35 -17.60 41.13
CA PRO A 58 1.48 -16.70 41.85
C PRO A 58 1.05 -15.60 40.89
N ALA A 59 -0.25 -15.27 40.92
CA ALA A 59 -0.79 -14.20 40.12
C ALA A 59 -0.02 -12.91 40.46
N VAL A 60 0.88 -12.52 39.57
CA VAL A 60 1.49 -11.19 39.63
C VAL A 60 0.37 -10.25 39.28
N GLU A 61 -0.11 -9.45 40.25
CA GLU A 61 -0.98 -8.33 39.96
C GLU A 61 -0.23 -7.42 39.01
N MET A 62 -0.55 -7.52 37.71
CA MET A 62 -0.04 -6.59 36.71
C MET A 62 -0.59 -5.22 37.06
N PRO A 63 0.26 -4.19 37.12
CA PRO A 63 -0.23 -2.82 37.30
C PRO A 63 -1.31 -2.56 36.26
N GLU A 64 -2.43 -1.99 36.69
CA GLU A 64 -3.55 -1.66 35.80
C GLU A 64 -3.01 -0.78 34.67
N MET A 65 -2.87 -1.37 33.48
CA MET A 65 -2.38 -0.61 32.32
C MET A 65 -3.46 0.41 31.98
N SER A 66 -3.17 1.68 32.21
CA SER A 66 -4.11 2.80 32.04
C SER A 66 -4.53 2.98 30.57
N LEU A 67 -3.79 2.40 29.62
CA LEU A 67 -4.05 2.55 28.19
C LEU A 67 -4.99 1.46 27.65
N PRO A 68 -5.92 1.82 26.74
CA PRO A 68 -6.74 0.84 26.05
C PRO A 68 -5.88 -0.16 25.26
N ARG A 69 -6.21 -1.46 25.33
CA ARG A 69 -5.47 -2.54 24.69
C ARG A 69 -6.18 -3.04 23.43
N ALA A 70 -5.41 -3.33 22.40
CA ALA A 70 -5.91 -3.93 21.15
C ALA A 70 -4.90 -4.90 20.56
N VAL A 71 -5.33 -5.70 19.58
CA VAL A 71 -4.45 -6.55 18.78
C VAL A 71 -4.69 -6.31 17.29
N ASN A 72 -3.59 -6.24 16.53
CA ASN A 72 -3.58 -6.14 15.08
C ASN A 72 -3.00 -7.41 14.47
N TYR A 73 -3.67 -7.95 13.46
CA TYR A 73 -3.19 -9.07 12.66
C TYR A 73 -2.82 -8.57 11.26
N TYR A 74 -1.53 -8.52 10.95
CA TYR A 74 -1.02 -8.05 9.66
C TYR A 74 -1.18 -9.12 8.58
N ALA A 75 -1.49 -8.69 7.36
CA ALA A 75 -1.46 -9.58 6.20
C ALA A 75 -0.02 -9.77 5.68
N ASP A 76 0.81 -8.72 5.77
CA ASP A 76 2.18 -8.71 5.27
C ASP A 76 3.03 -7.62 5.94
N TYR A 77 4.34 -7.68 5.68
CA TYR A 77 5.31 -6.62 6.00
C TYR A 77 5.70 -5.80 4.76
N GLY A 78 4.82 -5.75 3.77
CA GLY A 78 4.95 -4.89 2.59
C GLY A 78 4.31 -3.53 2.77
N GLY A 79 4.12 -2.83 1.65
CA GLY A 79 3.49 -1.50 1.65
C GLY A 79 2.13 -1.50 2.36
N CYS A 80 1.26 -2.45 2.02
CA CYS A 80 -0.08 -2.55 2.60
C CYS A 80 -0.05 -2.70 4.13
N GLY A 81 0.79 -3.61 4.66
CA GLY A 81 0.94 -3.82 6.09
C GLY A 81 1.44 -2.57 6.81
N TYR A 82 2.46 -1.90 6.26
CA TYR A 82 3.01 -0.69 6.87
C TYR A 82 2.02 0.48 6.84
N TRP A 83 1.46 0.82 5.68
CA TRP A 83 0.56 1.96 5.55
C TRP A 83 -0.73 1.81 6.37
N ARG A 84 -1.26 0.60 6.40
CA ARG A 84 -2.59 0.37 6.99
C ARG A 84 -2.57 -0.04 8.46
N MET A 85 -1.52 -0.72 8.90
CA MET A 85 -1.48 -1.37 10.21
C MET A 85 -0.28 -0.92 11.05
N ILE A 86 0.96 -1.12 10.56
CA ILE A 86 2.17 -1.02 11.37
C ILE A 86 2.47 0.42 11.75
N TRP A 87 2.43 1.37 10.81
CA TRP A 87 2.68 2.78 11.12
C TRP A 87 1.61 3.39 12.02
N PRO A 88 0.29 3.23 11.76
CA PRO A 88 -0.74 3.68 12.69
C PRO A 88 -0.58 3.10 14.10
N GLU A 89 -0.30 1.80 14.20
CA GLU A 89 -0.02 1.15 15.49
C GLU A 89 1.19 1.76 16.19
N SER A 90 2.31 1.88 15.47
CA SER A 90 3.54 2.44 16.01
C SER A 90 3.36 3.86 16.53
N CYS A 91 2.62 4.68 15.80
CA CYS A 91 2.30 6.04 16.24
C CYS A 91 1.38 6.04 17.46
N LEU A 92 0.28 5.29 17.45
CA LEU A 92 -0.63 5.20 18.60
C LEU A 92 0.07 4.74 19.88
N ASN A 93 0.95 3.74 19.77
CA ASN A 93 1.76 3.25 20.87
C ASN A 93 2.78 4.31 21.34
N SER A 94 3.48 4.95 20.41
CA SER A 94 4.52 5.94 20.70
C SER A 94 3.95 7.20 21.34
N TYR A 95 2.76 7.63 20.91
CA TYR A 95 2.05 8.77 21.49
C TYR A 95 1.21 8.40 22.73
N GLN A 96 1.37 7.18 23.24
CA GLN A 96 0.69 6.67 24.45
C GLN A 96 -0.85 6.76 24.41
N LYS A 97 -1.43 6.68 23.19
CA LYS A 97 -2.91 6.68 23.03
C LYS A 97 -3.49 5.29 23.24
N MET A 98 -2.73 4.26 22.89
CA MET A 98 -3.13 2.84 22.91
C MET A 98 -1.96 1.96 23.31
N CYS A 99 -2.27 0.71 23.69
CA CYS A 99 -1.33 -0.39 23.78
C CYS A 99 -1.74 -1.48 22.78
N ILE A 100 -1.21 -1.44 21.58
CA ILE A 100 -1.56 -2.35 20.49
C ILE A 100 -0.43 -3.37 20.30
N SER A 101 -0.80 -4.66 20.24
CA SER A 101 0.11 -5.76 19.91
C SER A 101 -0.07 -6.16 18.46
N GLY A 102 0.97 -5.97 17.64
CA GLY A 102 0.99 -6.37 16.23
C GLY A 102 1.50 -7.79 16.04
N LEU A 103 0.75 -8.62 15.34
CA LEU A 103 1.04 -10.04 15.12
C LEU A 103 0.79 -10.42 13.65
N THR A 104 1.53 -11.41 13.16
CA THR A 104 1.32 -12.01 11.82
C THR A 104 0.43 -13.24 11.84
N CYS A 105 0.35 -13.91 12.97
CA CYS A 105 -0.46 -15.12 13.13
C CYS A 105 -1.50 -14.91 14.22
N MET A 106 -2.73 -15.37 13.97
CA MET A 106 -3.79 -15.31 14.97
C MET A 106 -3.46 -16.22 16.15
N VAL A 107 -3.62 -15.69 17.36
CA VAL A 107 -3.50 -16.47 18.59
C VAL A 107 -4.79 -17.26 18.77
N MET A 108 -4.72 -18.58 18.63
CA MET A 108 -5.88 -19.49 18.66
C MET A 108 -6.30 -19.87 20.10
N ASP A 109 -6.16 -18.95 21.04
CA ASP A 109 -6.62 -19.10 22.42
C ASP A 109 -7.52 -17.91 22.77
N ILE A 110 -8.80 -18.20 22.99
CA ILE A 110 -9.82 -17.19 23.29
C ILE A 110 -9.48 -16.34 24.51
N ARG A 111 -8.76 -16.89 25.49
CA ARG A 111 -8.36 -16.19 26.72
C ARG A 111 -7.41 -15.03 26.45
N PHE A 112 -6.63 -15.10 25.38
CA PHE A 112 -5.73 -14.01 24.96
C PHE A 112 -6.49 -12.69 24.71
N TYR A 113 -7.74 -12.77 24.29
CA TYR A 113 -8.56 -11.61 23.90
C TYR A 113 -9.30 -10.93 25.06
N GLN A 114 -9.15 -11.47 26.26
CA GLN A 114 -9.77 -10.89 27.45
C GLN A 114 -9.22 -9.49 27.75
N GLY A 115 -10.11 -8.51 27.96
CA GLY A 115 -9.74 -7.13 28.27
C GLY A 115 -9.24 -6.30 27.07
N LEU A 116 -9.27 -6.85 25.84
CA LEU A 116 -9.03 -6.05 24.64
C LEU A 116 -10.23 -5.16 24.34
N LYS A 117 -9.98 -3.98 23.76
CA LYS A 117 -10.99 -3.08 23.19
C LYS A 117 -11.34 -3.44 21.76
N ALA A 118 -10.32 -3.83 20.97
CA ALA A 118 -10.52 -4.18 19.57
C ALA A 118 -9.54 -5.25 19.07
N ILE A 119 -9.98 -5.96 18.04
CA ILE A 119 -9.22 -6.91 17.24
C ILE A 119 -9.30 -6.41 15.80
N ARG A 120 -8.19 -5.98 15.21
CA ARG A 120 -8.16 -5.53 13.81
C ARG A 120 -7.39 -6.53 12.95
N MET A 121 -8.00 -6.99 11.87
CA MET A 121 -7.53 -8.08 11.05
C MET A 121 -7.41 -7.64 9.59
N GLN A 122 -6.19 -7.65 9.05
CA GLN A 122 -5.95 -7.28 7.66
C GLN A 122 -5.99 -8.52 6.77
N ARG A 123 -6.95 -8.57 5.85
CA ARG A 123 -7.08 -9.57 4.77
C ARG A 123 -6.96 -11.04 5.23
N GLN A 124 -7.44 -11.37 6.42
CA GLN A 124 -7.53 -12.78 6.84
C GLN A 124 -8.52 -13.52 5.94
N ALA A 125 -8.16 -14.72 5.46
CA ALA A 125 -8.90 -15.39 4.39
C ALA A 125 -8.95 -16.92 4.48
N THR A 126 -8.18 -17.54 5.40
CA THR A 126 -8.10 -19.00 5.44
C THR A 126 -9.28 -19.62 6.18
N PRO A 127 -9.67 -20.91 5.87
CA PRO A 127 -10.74 -21.61 6.59
C PRO A 127 -10.50 -21.67 8.10
N VAL A 128 -9.25 -21.88 8.52
CA VAL A 128 -8.88 -21.94 9.95
C VAL A 128 -9.09 -20.59 10.64
N GLN A 129 -8.68 -19.50 9.99
CA GLN A 129 -8.91 -18.14 10.49
C GLN A 129 -10.41 -17.86 10.59
N ASN A 130 -11.18 -18.19 9.54
CA ASN A 130 -12.63 -18.00 9.52
C ASN A 130 -13.33 -18.76 10.64
N ALA A 131 -12.98 -20.02 10.85
CA ALA A 131 -13.54 -20.82 11.96
C ALA A 131 -13.26 -20.17 13.31
N PHE A 132 -12.03 -19.72 13.56
CA PHE A 132 -11.67 -19.09 14.81
C PHE A 132 -12.32 -17.69 14.98
N ILE A 133 -12.44 -16.92 13.91
CA ILE A 133 -13.15 -15.63 13.93
C ILE A 133 -14.62 -15.82 14.35
N LYS A 134 -15.27 -16.92 13.95
CA LYS A 134 -16.62 -17.27 14.43
C LYS A 134 -16.66 -17.57 15.94
N GLU A 135 -15.61 -18.21 16.46
CA GLU A 135 -15.52 -18.41 17.93
C GLU A 135 -15.28 -17.08 18.66
N LEU A 136 -14.45 -16.20 18.11
CA LEU A 136 -14.31 -14.83 18.63
C LEU A 136 -15.66 -14.11 18.61
N LYS A 137 -16.42 -14.21 17.52
CA LYS A 137 -17.76 -13.57 17.44
C LYS A 137 -18.74 -14.08 18.50
N LYS A 138 -18.71 -15.37 18.80
CA LYS A 138 -19.53 -15.97 19.88
C LYS A 138 -19.13 -15.45 21.27
N ALA A 139 -17.83 -15.26 21.52
CA ALA A 139 -17.33 -14.76 22.79
C ALA A 139 -17.47 -13.24 22.98
N GLN A 140 -17.63 -12.52 21.90
CA GLN A 140 -17.68 -11.04 21.87
C GLN A 140 -18.66 -10.42 22.88
N PRO A 141 -19.94 -10.91 23.05
CA PRO A 141 -20.86 -10.33 24.01
C PRO A 141 -20.39 -10.37 25.48
N GLN A 142 -19.53 -11.34 25.81
CA GLN A 142 -18.98 -11.51 27.16
C GLN A 142 -17.69 -10.70 27.35
N MET A 143 -16.90 -10.57 26.28
CA MET A 143 -15.57 -9.95 26.33
C MET A 143 -15.57 -8.46 25.99
N GLY A 144 -16.56 -7.97 25.21
CA GLY A 144 -16.79 -6.57 24.93
C GLY A 144 -15.85 -5.92 23.90
N TYR A 145 -15.01 -6.70 23.17
CA TYR A 145 -14.14 -6.16 22.13
C TYR A 145 -14.90 -5.93 20.82
N ARG A 146 -14.38 -5.02 19.98
CA ARG A 146 -14.82 -4.87 18.59
C ARG A 146 -13.96 -5.71 17.65
N MET A 147 -14.57 -6.16 16.58
CA MET A 147 -13.91 -6.89 15.50
C MET A 147 -13.92 -6.06 14.23
N ILE A 148 -12.74 -5.72 13.71
CA ILE A 148 -12.55 -4.81 12.59
C ILE A 148 -11.79 -5.54 11.49
N TYR A 149 -12.29 -5.48 10.26
CA TYR A 149 -11.59 -6.01 9.09
C TYR A 149 -10.96 -4.87 8.27
N GLU A 150 -9.70 -5.01 7.96
CA GLU A 150 -8.97 -4.04 7.12
C GLU A 150 -8.74 -4.60 5.73
N VAL A 151 -9.09 -3.82 4.71
CA VAL A 151 -8.83 -4.16 3.32
C VAL A 151 -8.50 -2.90 2.52
N ASP A 152 -7.39 -2.93 1.80
CA ASP A 152 -6.82 -1.80 1.06
C ASP A 152 -6.80 -1.99 -0.46
N ASP A 153 -7.18 -3.17 -0.95
CA ASP A 153 -7.32 -3.50 -2.36
C ASP A 153 -8.59 -4.35 -2.60
N ILE A 154 -9.01 -4.50 -3.85
CA ILE A 154 -10.02 -5.49 -4.22
C ILE A 154 -9.42 -6.89 -4.15
N VAL A 155 -10.14 -7.79 -3.46
CA VAL A 155 -9.73 -9.18 -3.25
C VAL A 155 -10.58 -10.19 -4.02
N PHE A 156 -11.49 -9.72 -4.88
CA PHE A 156 -12.35 -10.57 -5.70
C PHE A 156 -11.76 -10.74 -7.10
N LYS A 157 -11.41 -11.98 -7.43
CA LYS A 157 -10.70 -12.38 -8.65
C LYS A 157 -11.26 -11.76 -9.93
N ASP A 158 -12.59 -11.72 -10.08
CA ASP A 158 -13.21 -11.28 -11.32
C ASP A 158 -13.05 -9.77 -11.57
N ASP A 159 -12.80 -9.01 -10.53
CA ASP A 159 -12.59 -7.56 -10.57
C ASP A 159 -11.09 -7.17 -10.59
N ILE A 160 -10.17 -8.16 -10.48
CA ILE A 160 -8.72 -7.95 -10.59
C ILE A 160 -8.29 -8.18 -12.05
N PRO A 161 -7.61 -7.21 -12.69
CA PRO A 161 -7.20 -7.35 -14.09
C PRO A 161 -6.19 -8.49 -14.29
N ASP A 162 -6.22 -9.12 -15.47
CA ASP A 162 -5.40 -10.31 -15.78
C ASP A 162 -3.89 -10.05 -15.76
N TYR A 163 -3.47 -8.81 -16.03
CA TYR A 163 -2.06 -8.44 -15.93
C TYR A 163 -1.54 -8.35 -14.49
N ASN A 164 -2.44 -8.22 -13.52
CA ASN A 164 -2.05 -8.06 -12.12
C ASN A 164 -1.78 -9.43 -11.50
N ARG A 165 -0.50 -9.68 -11.18
CA ARG A 165 -0.08 -10.95 -10.56
C ARG A 165 -0.77 -11.27 -9.23
N CYS A 166 -1.32 -10.28 -8.53
CA CYS A 166 -2.06 -10.53 -7.29
C CYS A 166 -3.35 -11.32 -7.52
N LYS A 167 -3.87 -11.37 -8.76
CA LYS A 167 -5.04 -12.18 -9.13
C LYS A 167 -4.87 -13.65 -8.77
N GLU A 168 -3.65 -14.18 -8.92
CA GLU A 168 -3.33 -15.58 -8.61
C GLU A 168 -3.55 -15.93 -7.13
N ALA A 169 -3.42 -14.95 -6.23
CA ALA A 169 -3.64 -15.16 -4.80
C ALA A 169 -5.13 -15.37 -4.43
N PHE A 170 -6.05 -14.96 -5.31
CA PHE A 170 -7.50 -14.97 -5.07
C PHE A 170 -8.26 -15.87 -6.06
N VAL A 171 -7.61 -16.90 -6.60
CA VAL A 171 -8.25 -17.80 -7.59
C VAL A 171 -9.20 -18.82 -6.99
N SER A 172 -9.06 -19.14 -5.69
CA SER A 172 -9.88 -20.14 -5.01
C SER A 172 -11.23 -19.55 -4.58
N GLN A 173 -12.33 -20.18 -5.00
CA GLN A 173 -13.65 -19.79 -4.52
C GLN A 173 -13.78 -19.92 -2.99
N GLU A 174 -13.13 -20.91 -2.40
CA GLU A 174 -13.08 -21.09 -0.95
C GLU A 174 -12.48 -19.88 -0.22
N ILE A 175 -11.40 -19.28 -0.77
CA ILE A 175 -10.80 -18.08 -0.21
C ILE A 175 -11.79 -16.91 -0.28
N ILE A 176 -12.47 -16.75 -1.41
CA ILE A 176 -13.46 -15.67 -1.59
C ILE A 176 -14.64 -15.85 -0.62
N ASP A 177 -15.16 -17.07 -0.50
CA ASP A 177 -16.26 -17.38 0.41
C ASP A 177 -15.87 -17.14 1.88
N ASN A 178 -14.65 -17.50 2.27
CA ASN A 178 -14.13 -17.20 3.60
C ASN A 178 -14.01 -15.68 3.85
N ILE A 179 -13.50 -14.91 2.90
CA ILE A 179 -13.40 -13.46 3.02
C ILE A 179 -14.80 -12.83 3.20
N LEU A 180 -15.76 -13.23 2.39
CA LEU A 180 -17.14 -12.73 2.48
C LEU A 180 -17.79 -13.08 3.83
N ASP A 181 -17.61 -14.31 4.27
CA ASP A 181 -18.13 -14.78 5.56
C ASP A 181 -17.47 -14.03 6.73
N ILE A 182 -16.14 -13.85 6.69
CA ILE A 182 -15.41 -13.05 7.68
C ILE A 182 -15.94 -11.62 7.71
N MET A 183 -16.00 -10.94 6.55
CA MET A 183 -16.46 -9.56 6.46
C MET A 183 -17.90 -9.39 6.96
N SER A 184 -18.78 -10.37 6.74
CA SER A 184 -20.16 -10.32 7.22
C SER A 184 -20.29 -10.41 8.75
N ASN A 185 -19.29 -10.99 9.40
CA ASN A 185 -19.22 -11.14 10.86
C ASN A 185 -18.51 -9.97 11.59
N MET A 186 -17.94 -9.02 10.84
CA MET A 186 -17.23 -7.89 11.43
C MET A 186 -18.18 -6.79 11.91
N ASP A 187 -17.79 -6.11 12.98
CA ASP A 187 -18.50 -4.94 13.45
C ASP A 187 -18.22 -3.72 12.57
N GLU A 188 -17.05 -3.70 11.95
CA GLU A 188 -16.64 -2.62 11.05
C GLU A 188 -15.64 -3.15 10.01
N ILE A 189 -15.71 -2.61 8.80
CA ILE A 189 -14.70 -2.81 7.75
C ILE A 189 -14.05 -1.46 7.48
N THR A 190 -12.71 -1.41 7.41
CA THR A 190 -11.97 -0.20 7.03
C THR A 190 -11.39 -0.34 5.64
N VAL A 191 -11.52 0.73 4.85
CA VAL A 191 -11.09 0.83 3.45
C VAL A 191 -10.37 2.16 3.19
N THR A 192 -9.69 2.29 2.05
CA THR A 192 -8.85 3.48 1.75
C THR A 192 -9.60 4.63 1.10
N CYS A 193 -10.70 4.38 0.39
CA CYS A 193 -11.39 5.41 -0.37
C CYS A 193 -12.90 5.14 -0.48
N LYS A 194 -13.64 6.18 -0.88
CA LYS A 194 -15.09 6.10 -1.06
C LYS A 194 -15.51 5.05 -2.09
N TYR A 195 -14.78 4.93 -3.20
CA TYR A 195 -15.08 3.92 -4.23
C TYR A 195 -15.03 2.49 -3.65
N MET A 196 -14.02 2.17 -2.84
CA MET A 196 -13.93 0.90 -2.13
C MET A 196 -15.08 0.70 -1.14
N LYS A 197 -15.48 1.74 -0.40
CA LYS A 197 -16.62 1.67 0.51
C LYS A 197 -17.88 1.23 -0.24
N ASP A 198 -18.21 1.94 -1.32
CA ASP A 198 -19.40 1.64 -2.13
C ASP A 198 -19.31 0.23 -2.76
N TYR A 199 -18.12 -0.15 -3.22
CA TYR A 199 -17.86 -1.49 -3.78
C TYR A 199 -18.09 -2.59 -2.73
N TYR A 200 -17.50 -2.48 -1.53
CA TYR A 200 -17.64 -3.52 -0.51
C TYR A 200 -19.03 -3.55 0.14
N ILE A 201 -19.75 -2.44 0.24
CA ILE A 201 -21.18 -2.46 0.61
C ILE A 201 -21.97 -3.35 -0.35
N ASN A 202 -21.75 -3.20 -1.65
CA ASN A 202 -22.44 -3.98 -2.67
C ASN A 202 -22.06 -5.47 -2.66
N LYS A 203 -20.80 -5.80 -2.38
CA LYS A 203 -20.30 -7.19 -2.35
C LYS A 203 -20.67 -7.95 -1.08
N THR A 204 -20.67 -7.30 0.07
CA THR A 204 -20.79 -7.95 1.39
C THR A 204 -22.15 -7.72 2.05
N GLY A 205 -22.89 -6.71 1.62
CA GLY A 205 -24.11 -6.24 2.30
C GLY A 205 -23.83 -5.55 3.66
N ASN A 206 -22.59 -5.54 4.14
CA ASN A 206 -22.21 -4.86 5.37
C ASN A 206 -22.16 -3.34 5.12
N LYS A 207 -23.00 -2.59 5.84
CA LYS A 207 -23.07 -1.12 5.73
C LYS A 207 -22.09 -0.40 6.66
N ASN A 208 -21.49 -1.10 7.61
CA ASN A 208 -20.54 -0.59 8.57
C ASN A 208 -19.13 -0.54 7.96
N ILE A 209 -18.95 0.30 6.95
CA ILE A 209 -17.67 0.47 6.27
C ILE A 209 -17.20 1.91 6.45
N THR A 210 -16.03 2.07 7.07
CA THR A 210 -15.40 3.36 7.32
C THR A 210 -14.25 3.59 6.35
N VAL A 211 -14.23 4.76 5.72
CA VAL A 211 -13.08 5.19 4.92
C VAL A 211 -12.04 5.78 5.86
N ILE A 212 -10.84 5.20 5.86
CA ILE A 212 -9.64 5.78 6.47
C ILE A 212 -8.62 5.90 5.34
N PRO A 213 -8.35 7.11 4.84
CA PRO A 213 -7.34 7.33 3.80
C PRO A 213 -5.96 6.83 4.23
N ASN A 214 -5.04 6.73 3.30
CA ASN A 214 -3.65 6.52 3.66
C ASN A 214 -3.05 7.82 4.17
N TYR A 215 -2.42 7.75 5.32
CA TYR A 215 -1.70 8.84 5.95
C TYR A 215 -0.21 8.52 6.03
N ALA A 216 0.64 9.44 5.58
CA ALA A 216 2.08 9.27 5.61
C ALA A 216 2.67 9.62 6.97
N PRO A 217 3.53 8.80 7.56
CA PRO A 217 4.21 9.19 8.81
C PRO A 217 5.28 10.26 8.55
N LYS A 218 5.26 11.35 9.34
CA LYS A 218 6.22 12.45 9.24
C LYS A 218 7.66 11.94 9.39
N PHE A 219 7.92 11.05 10.36
CA PHE A 219 9.26 10.51 10.61
C PHE A 219 9.87 9.80 9.40
N TRP A 220 9.05 9.28 8.50
CA TRP A 220 9.49 8.54 7.33
C TRP A 220 9.75 9.44 6.12
N LEU A 221 8.89 10.44 5.85
CA LEU A 221 8.92 11.22 4.61
C LEU A 221 9.31 12.69 4.79
N ASP A 222 8.89 13.35 5.88
CA ASP A 222 8.94 14.81 5.99
C ASP A 222 10.37 15.38 5.91
N ARG A 223 11.35 14.67 6.45
CA ARG A 223 12.79 15.07 6.47
C ARG A 223 13.43 15.23 5.09
N PHE A 224 12.80 14.75 4.04
CA PHE A 224 13.35 14.79 2.67
C PHE A 224 12.90 16.01 1.88
N TYR A 225 11.94 16.78 2.39
CA TYR A 225 11.52 18.02 1.75
C TYR A 225 12.53 19.14 2.00
N ASN A 226 12.89 19.81 0.91
CA ASN A 226 13.69 21.03 0.95
C ASN A 226 13.36 21.88 -0.29
N ARG A 227 12.72 23.04 -0.08
CA ARG A 227 12.30 23.94 -1.16
C ARG A 227 13.47 24.38 -2.03
N LYS A 228 14.61 24.77 -1.43
CA LYS A 228 15.79 25.17 -2.19
C LYS A 228 16.30 24.05 -3.09
N ARG A 229 16.25 22.81 -2.62
CA ARG A 229 16.61 21.65 -3.44
C ARG A 229 15.66 21.46 -4.62
N VAL A 230 14.37 21.74 -4.45
CA VAL A 230 13.39 21.67 -5.57
C VAL A 230 13.77 22.68 -6.65
N GLU A 231 14.11 23.92 -6.27
CA GLU A 231 14.61 24.96 -7.17
C GLU A 231 15.90 24.52 -7.89
N GLU A 232 16.89 24.03 -7.15
CA GLU A 232 18.15 23.53 -7.70
C GLU A 232 17.96 22.37 -8.68
N LEU A 233 17.00 21.48 -8.43
CA LEU A 233 16.68 20.37 -9.34
C LEU A 233 16.05 20.86 -10.63
N TYR A 234 15.15 21.87 -10.56
CA TYR A 234 14.59 22.49 -11.75
C TYR A 234 15.70 23.06 -12.64
N ASP A 235 16.58 23.88 -12.10
CA ASP A 235 17.67 24.51 -12.85
C ASP A 235 18.64 23.46 -13.43
N ARG A 236 19.01 22.48 -12.64
CA ARG A 236 19.95 21.42 -13.03
C ARG A 236 19.44 20.64 -14.22
N HIS A 237 18.17 20.34 -14.28
CA HIS A 237 17.57 19.48 -15.30
C HIS A 237 16.72 20.23 -16.32
N LYS A 238 16.78 21.57 -16.35
CA LYS A 238 15.96 22.43 -17.20
C LYS A 238 15.96 22.02 -18.70
N LYS A 239 17.09 21.55 -19.22
CA LYS A 239 17.22 21.14 -20.63
C LYS A 239 16.59 19.78 -20.93
N ARG A 240 16.53 18.88 -19.95
CA ARG A 240 15.97 17.53 -20.05
C ARG A 240 15.47 17.09 -18.68
N PRO A 241 14.26 17.49 -18.32
CA PRO A 241 13.69 17.17 -17.01
C PRO A 241 13.67 15.68 -16.71
N ARG A 242 13.96 15.31 -15.45
CA ARG A 242 13.90 13.92 -14.97
C ARG A 242 12.49 13.63 -14.49
N ILE A 243 11.86 12.63 -15.06
CA ILE A 243 10.49 12.22 -14.77
C ILE A 243 10.51 10.84 -14.13
N LEU A 244 10.00 10.75 -12.91
CA LEU A 244 9.99 9.52 -12.12
C LEU A 244 8.67 8.77 -12.30
N TYR A 245 8.77 7.47 -12.53
CA TYR A 245 7.73 6.52 -12.16
C TYR A 245 8.27 5.64 -11.03
N ALA A 246 7.51 5.51 -9.93
CA ALA A 246 7.83 4.58 -8.84
C ALA A 246 6.64 3.63 -8.61
N GLY A 247 6.88 2.32 -8.66
CA GLY A 247 5.80 1.35 -8.48
C GLY A 247 6.26 -0.10 -8.48
N SER A 248 5.37 -0.99 -8.04
CA SER A 248 5.59 -2.43 -8.02
C SER A 248 5.23 -3.09 -9.35
N GLY A 249 5.65 -4.34 -9.53
CA GLY A 249 5.32 -5.14 -10.70
C GLY A 249 3.83 -5.55 -10.83
N THR A 250 2.95 -5.09 -9.94
CA THR A 250 1.50 -5.31 -10.05
C THR A 250 0.82 -4.43 -11.10
N HIS A 251 1.54 -3.43 -11.61
CA HIS A 251 1.06 -2.50 -12.65
C HIS A 251 1.46 -2.90 -14.07
N ILE A 252 2.27 -3.94 -14.22
CA ILE A 252 2.81 -4.39 -15.51
C ILE A 252 2.46 -5.84 -15.79
N ASP A 253 2.29 -6.16 -17.07
CA ASP A 253 2.06 -7.52 -17.54
C ASP A 253 3.37 -8.32 -17.56
N VAL A 254 3.73 -8.87 -16.39
CA VAL A 254 4.88 -9.78 -16.25
C VAL A 254 4.54 -11.22 -16.63
N ILE A 255 3.26 -11.59 -16.64
CA ILE A 255 2.77 -12.95 -16.87
C ILE A 255 2.76 -13.24 -18.35
N ASN A 256 1.99 -12.47 -19.11
CA ASN A 256 1.83 -12.68 -20.55
C ASN A 256 2.95 -12.01 -21.36
N LYS A 257 3.68 -11.08 -20.76
CA LYS A 257 4.79 -10.32 -21.38
C LYS A 257 4.39 -9.60 -22.67
N THR A 258 3.10 -9.34 -22.86
CA THR A 258 2.60 -8.69 -24.08
C THR A 258 2.75 -7.18 -24.01
N GLY A 259 2.74 -6.60 -22.80
CA GLY A 259 2.77 -5.16 -22.55
C GLY A 259 1.59 -4.38 -23.18
N MET A 260 0.56 -5.11 -23.64
CA MET A 260 -0.54 -4.53 -24.41
C MET A 260 -1.77 -4.19 -23.57
N ASN A 261 -1.85 -4.72 -22.34
CA ASN A 261 -3.04 -4.60 -21.51
C ASN A 261 -2.75 -4.19 -20.05
N ASP A 262 -1.56 -3.69 -19.76
CA ASP A 262 -1.18 -3.22 -18.43
C ASP A 262 -1.44 -1.71 -18.26
N ASP A 263 -1.14 -1.20 -17.07
CA ASP A 263 -1.38 0.22 -16.72
C ASP A 263 -0.62 1.22 -17.60
N PHE A 264 0.29 0.78 -18.46
CA PHE A 264 1.06 1.63 -19.37
C PHE A 264 0.64 1.51 -20.84
N ALA A 265 -0.25 0.59 -21.18
CA ALA A 265 -0.58 0.29 -22.58
C ALA A 265 -1.01 1.53 -23.38
N HIS A 266 -1.73 2.43 -22.76
CA HIS A 266 -2.25 3.65 -23.41
C HIS A 266 -1.28 4.85 -23.40
N VAL A 267 -0.14 4.76 -22.67
CA VAL A 267 0.83 5.88 -22.53
C VAL A 267 2.24 5.54 -23.04
N VAL A 268 2.62 4.26 -23.05
CA VAL A 268 4.02 3.85 -23.24
C VAL A 268 4.62 4.31 -24.57
N GLN A 269 3.86 4.33 -25.66
CA GLN A 269 4.36 4.75 -26.96
C GLN A 269 4.73 6.24 -27.00
N GLU A 270 3.93 7.10 -26.36
CA GLU A 270 4.22 8.52 -26.26
C GLU A 270 5.40 8.80 -25.30
N ILE A 271 5.53 8.05 -24.22
CA ILE A 271 6.72 8.07 -23.35
C ILE A 271 7.98 7.75 -24.16
N ILE A 272 7.93 6.70 -25.00
CA ILE A 272 9.06 6.32 -25.87
C ILE A 272 9.41 7.45 -26.84
N LYS A 273 8.42 8.08 -27.49
CA LYS A 273 8.65 9.23 -28.41
C LYS A 273 9.28 10.40 -27.66
N ALA A 274 8.82 10.68 -26.44
CA ALA A 274 9.28 11.83 -25.66
C ALA A 274 10.63 11.60 -24.93
N ARG A 275 11.27 10.43 -25.06
CA ARG A 275 12.49 10.07 -24.31
C ARG A 275 13.71 10.98 -24.58
N LYS A 276 13.73 11.69 -25.70
CA LYS A 276 14.78 12.69 -25.97
C LYS A 276 14.51 14.02 -25.26
N LYS A 277 13.25 14.34 -25.04
CA LYS A 277 12.81 15.56 -24.35
C LYS A 277 12.92 15.42 -22.84
N PHE A 278 12.54 14.25 -22.30
CA PHE A 278 12.58 13.91 -20.88
C PHE A 278 13.55 12.77 -20.59
N LYS A 279 14.14 12.77 -19.40
CA LYS A 279 14.86 11.63 -18.87
C LYS A 279 13.90 10.85 -17.95
N PHE A 280 13.25 9.83 -18.51
CA PHE A 280 12.41 8.95 -17.71
C PHE A 280 13.25 8.05 -16.80
N VAL A 281 12.85 7.99 -15.53
CA VAL A 281 13.47 7.17 -14.50
C VAL A 281 12.40 6.22 -13.94
N TRP A 282 12.65 4.93 -14.08
CA TRP A 282 11.77 3.86 -13.62
C TRP A 282 12.30 3.30 -12.31
N LYS A 283 11.49 3.32 -11.26
CA LYS A 283 11.84 2.80 -9.93
C LYS A 283 10.97 1.60 -9.60
N GLY A 284 11.60 0.45 -9.35
CA GLY A 284 10.95 -0.79 -8.94
C GLY A 284 10.44 -1.64 -10.10
N CYS A 285 9.76 -1.06 -11.08
CA CYS A 285 9.36 -1.77 -12.30
C CYS A 285 9.29 -0.85 -13.52
N TYR A 286 9.24 -1.44 -14.70
CA TYR A 286 9.04 -0.74 -15.97
C TYR A 286 8.29 -1.64 -16.97
N PRO A 287 7.48 -1.07 -17.90
CA PRO A 287 6.86 -1.85 -18.97
C PRO A 287 7.91 -2.37 -19.94
N LEU A 288 7.75 -3.61 -20.43
CA LEU A 288 8.75 -4.29 -21.26
C LEU A 288 9.16 -3.48 -22.52
N ALA A 289 8.23 -2.71 -23.07
CA ALA A 289 8.47 -1.88 -24.24
C ALA A 289 9.57 -0.82 -24.07
N VAL A 290 9.88 -0.39 -22.83
CA VAL A 290 10.93 0.61 -22.58
C VAL A 290 12.31 -0.02 -22.34
N LYS A 291 12.38 -1.34 -22.19
CA LYS A 291 13.65 -2.06 -21.92
C LYS A 291 14.79 -1.70 -22.89
N PRO A 292 14.61 -1.64 -24.23
CA PRO A 292 15.68 -1.27 -25.15
C PRO A 292 16.26 0.12 -24.87
N PHE A 293 15.45 1.04 -24.35
CA PHE A 293 15.87 2.42 -24.03
C PHE A 293 16.53 2.54 -22.66
N ILE A 294 16.30 1.58 -21.78
CA ILE A 294 17.06 1.42 -20.53
C ILE A 294 18.43 0.83 -20.85
N ASP A 295 18.48 -0.24 -21.65
CA ASP A 295 19.71 -0.94 -22.01
C ASP A 295 20.70 -0.03 -22.77
N ASN A 296 20.21 0.92 -23.57
CA ASN A 296 21.05 1.89 -24.29
C ASN A 296 21.29 3.21 -23.53
N GLY A 297 20.80 3.35 -22.29
CA GLY A 297 21.01 4.52 -21.41
C GLY A 297 20.14 5.75 -21.73
N GLU A 298 19.19 5.65 -22.67
CA GLU A 298 18.27 6.76 -22.96
C GLU A 298 17.26 6.99 -21.83
N MET A 299 16.85 5.90 -21.16
CA MET A 299 16.07 5.92 -19.91
C MET A 299 16.90 5.33 -18.76
N GLU A 300 16.44 5.47 -17.54
CA GLU A 300 17.08 4.89 -16.36
C GLU A 300 16.14 3.91 -15.67
N PHE A 301 16.72 2.84 -15.13
CA PHE A 301 16.05 1.94 -14.21
C PHE A 301 16.80 1.86 -12.89
N ILE A 302 16.06 1.94 -11.80
CA ILE A 302 16.54 1.78 -10.43
C ILE A 302 15.69 0.69 -9.80
N ASP A 303 16.36 -0.36 -9.36
CA ASP A 303 15.73 -1.55 -8.83
C ASP A 303 14.90 -1.25 -7.56
N TRP A 304 14.12 -2.23 -7.17
CA TRP A 304 13.32 -2.18 -5.95
C TRP A 304 14.20 -1.86 -4.72
N SER A 305 13.66 -1.14 -3.78
CA SER A 305 14.26 -0.93 -2.45
C SER A 305 13.29 -1.35 -1.36
N GLN A 306 13.83 -1.69 -0.21
CA GLN A 306 12.99 -1.90 0.97
C GLN A 306 12.16 -0.64 1.25
N LEU A 307 10.99 -0.80 1.84
CA LEU A 307 10.08 0.31 2.08
C LEU A 307 10.74 1.43 2.89
N MET A 308 11.51 1.07 3.92
CA MET A 308 12.18 2.06 4.78
C MET A 308 13.25 2.87 4.05
N ASP A 309 13.85 2.31 2.98
CA ASP A 309 14.87 2.95 2.16
C ASP A 309 14.27 3.72 0.96
N LEU A 310 12.98 3.52 0.67
CA LEU A 310 12.31 4.12 -0.48
C LEU A 310 12.44 5.65 -0.51
N PRO A 311 12.21 6.39 0.60
CA PRO A 311 12.33 7.85 0.58
C PRO A 311 13.74 8.32 0.25
N GLN A 312 14.78 7.69 0.81
CA GLN A 312 16.16 8.02 0.48
C GLN A 312 16.49 7.73 -0.98
N SER A 313 15.97 6.63 -1.52
CA SER A 313 16.14 6.27 -2.93
C SER A 313 15.48 7.30 -3.85
N ILE A 314 14.24 7.71 -3.58
CA ILE A 314 13.53 8.77 -4.33
C ILE A 314 14.28 10.10 -4.22
N HIS A 315 14.72 10.47 -3.03
CA HIS A 315 15.52 11.68 -2.82
C HIS A 315 16.79 11.69 -3.67
N ASN A 316 17.51 10.56 -3.72
CA ASN A 316 18.76 10.43 -4.49
C ASN A 316 18.52 10.46 -6.01
N ILE A 317 17.37 10.00 -6.48
CA ILE A 317 16.98 10.12 -7.90
C ILE A 317 16.92 11.59 -8.31
N GLY A 318 16.40 12.46 -7.47
CA GLY A 318 16.32 13.88 -7.75
C GLY A 318 15.51 14.19 -9.02
N ALA A 319 14.31 13.63 -9.12
CA ALA A 319 13.42 13.88 -10.25
C ALA A 319 12.76 15.26 -10.13
N ASN A 320 12.40 15.85 -11.27
CA ASN A 320 11.67 17.10 -11.33
C ASN A 320 10.17 16.91 -11.16
N ALA A 321 9.64 15.84 -11.75
CA ALA A 321 8.22 15.51 -11.70
C ALA A 321 8.02 14.00 -11.66
N THR A 322 6.83 13.59 -11.30
CA THR A 322 6.41 12.19 -11.36
C THR A 322 5.19 12.02 -12.27
N PHE A 323 4.87 10.77 -12.58
CA PHE A 323 3.57 10.44 -13.17
C PHE A 323 3.06 9.11 -12.61
N ALA A 324 1.73 8.93 -12.70
CA ALA A 324 1.10 7.68 -12.34
C ALA A 324 0.04 7.32 -13.37
N SER A 325 0.29 6.24 -14.12
CA SER A 325 -0.63 5.70 -15.10
C SER A 325 -1.40 4.53 -14.52
N LEU A 326 -2.71 4.48 -14.78
CA LEU A 326 -3.63 3.42 -14.42
C LEU A 326 -4.62 3.20 -15.57
N GLN A 327 -4.98 1.95 -15.86
CA GLN A 327 -6.12 1.67 -16.73
C GLN A 327 -7.44 1.97 -16.02
N ASP A 328 -8.45 2.41 -16.77
CA ASP A 328 -9.81 2.58 -16.24
C ASP A 328 -10.49 1.22 -16.06
N ASN A 329 -10.39 0.69 -14.83
CA ASN A 329 -11.07 -0.52 -14.40
C ASN A 329 -11.44 -0.45 -12.91
N VAL A 330 -12.29 -1.37 -12.46
CA VAL A 330 -12.80 -1.43 -11.08
C VAL A 330 -11.66 -1.51 -10.07
N PHE A 331 -10.66 -2.34 -10.33
CA PHE A 331 -9.51 -2.53 -9.44
C PHE A 331 -8.70 -1.22 -9.26
N ASN A 332 -8.41 -0.52 -10.34
CA ASN A 332 -7.62 0.71 -10.30
C ASN A 332 -8.40 1.89 -9.71
N LYS A 333 -9.72 1.95 -9.91
CA LYS A 333 -10.58 2.94 -9.24
C LYS A 333 -10.64 2.76 -7.72
N SER A 334 -10.37 1.55 -7.24
CA SER A 334 -10.33 1.25 -5.81
C SER A 334 -8.99 1.57 -5.15
N LYS A 335 -7.94 1.84 -5.93
CA LYS A 335 -6.62 2.16 -5.37
C LYS A 335 -6.61 3.48 -4.63
N SER A 336 -5.67 3.59 -3.70
CA SER A 336 -5.43 4.84 -2.99
C SER A 336 -4.44 5.74 -3.74
N ASN A 337 -4.41 7.00 -3.35
CA ASN A 337 -3.58 8.05 -3.94
C ASN A 337 -2.16 8.11 -3.35
N ILE A 338 -1.61 7.01 -2.87
CA ILE A 338 -0.26 6.94 -2.24
C ILE A 338 0.81 7.64 -3.09
N LYS A 339 0.77 7.49 -4.43
CA LYS A 339 1.76 8.13 -5.31
C LYS A 339 1.71 9.67 -5.25
N MET A 340 0.53 10.27 -5.04
CA MET A 340 0.41 11.71 -4.81
C MET A 340 0.99 12.10 -3.44
N ILE A 341 0.69 11.32 -2.40
CA ILE A 341 1.19 11.56 -1.04
C ILE A 341 2.71 11.47 -1.01
N GLU A 342 3.27 10.39 -1.56
CA GLU A 342 4.71 10.18 -1.60
C GLU A 342 5.43 11.28 -2.38
N SER A 343 4.96 11.63 -3.57
CA SER A 343 5.60 12.68 -4.39
C SER A 343 5.47 14.06 -3.76
N GLY A 344 4.29 14.39 -3.22
CA GLY A 344 4.06 15.67 -2.56
C GLY A 344 4.92 15.84 -1.31
N ALA A 345 5.24 14.75 -0.60
CA ALA A 345 6.17 14.80 0.52
C ALA A 345 7.56 15.35 0.13
N PHE A 346 7.99 15.19 -1.12
CA PHE A 346 9.22 15.75 -1.67
C PHE A 346 9.02 17.14 -2.33
N GLY A 347 7.79 17.65 -2.36
CA GLY A 347 7.44 18.79 -3.19
C GLY A 347 7.58 18.53 -4.69
N MET A 348 7.45 17.28 -5.11
CA MET A 348 7.58 16.88 -6.51
C MET A 348 6.22 16.88 -7.18
N PRO A 349 5.94 17.81 -8.11
CA PRO A 349 4.67 17.85 -8.84
C PRO A 349 4.51 16.62 -9.72
N GLY A 350 3.27 16.23 -10.00
CA GLY A 350 3.02 15.02 -10.78
C GLY A 350 1.87 15.17 -11.78
N ALA A 351 1.91 14.36 -12.83
CA ALA A 351 0.81 14.10 -13.74
C ALA A 351 0.16 12.75 -13.42
N TYR A 352 -1.15 12.74 -13.19
CA TYR A 352 -1.85 11.56 -12.70
C TYR A 352 -2.97 11.17 -13.67
N GLN A 353 -3.23 9.87 -13.78
CA GLN A 353 -4.34 9.39 -14.59
C GLN A 353 -5.67 10.03 -14.16
N ASP A 354 -6.47 10.48 -15.10
CA ASP A 354 -7.82 11.05 -14.85
C ASP A 354 -8.78 9.94 -14.38
N LEU A 355 -8.62 9.55 -13.11
CA LEU A 355 -9.44 8.57 -12.39
C LEU A 355 -9.76 9.08 -10.99
N CYS A 356 -10.86 8.62 -10.41
CA CYS A 356 -11.25 8.95 -9.03
C CYS A 356 -10.16 8.64 -7.99
N THR A 357 -9.22 7.74 -8.30
CA THR A 357 -8.03 7.44 -7.48
C THR A 357 -7.17 8.68 -7.23
N TYR A 358 -7.08 9.58 -8.20
CA TYR A 358 -6.27 10.79 -8.15
C TYR A 358 -7.11 12.07 -8.20
N GLU A 359 -8.33 12.00 -7.66
CA GLU A 359 -9.18 13.17 -7.52
C GLU A 359 -8.47 14.31 -6.78
N GLY A 360 -8.55 15.52 -7.30
CA GLY A 360 -7.87 16.69 -6.75
C GLY A 360 -6.42 16.87 -7.20
N ALA A 361 -5.92 16.08 -8.16
CA ALA A 361 -4.61 16.32 -8.77
C ALA A 361 -4.60 17.61 -9.61
N ASP A 362 -3.57 18.46 -9.43
CA ASP A 362 -3.40 19.70 -10.23
C ASP A 362 -3.21 19.43 -11.72
N CYS A 363 -2.62 18.30 -12.06
CA CYS A 363 -2.37 17.88 -13.44
C CYS A 363 -2.87 16.44 -13.64
N SER A 364 -3.93 16.29 -14.42
CA SER A 364 -4.47 14.98 -14.81
C SER A 364 -4.30 14.75 -16.31
N PHE A 365 -4.23 13.48 -16.71
CA PHE A 365 -4.13 13.09 -18.13
C PHE A 365 -5.03 11.88 -18.44
N LYS A 366 -5.47 11.79 -19.71
CA LYS A 366 -6.34 10.71 -20.20
C LYS A 366 -5.59 9.68 -21.03
N ASP A 367 -4.61 10.11 -21.79
CA ASP A 367 -3.82 9.28 -22.69
C ASP A 367 -2.35 9.72 -22.73
N GLY A 368 -1.55 9.03 -23.54
CA GLY A 368 -0.12 9.30 -23.62
C GLY A 368 0.23 10.69 -24.16
N LYS A 369 -0.55 11.25 -25.09
CA LYS A 369 -0.30 12.61 -25.61
C LYS A 369 -0.60 13.64 -24.53
N ASP A 370 -1.68 13.46 -23.83
CA ASP A 370 -2.07 14.34 -22.73
C ASP A 370 -1.04 14.23 -21.58
N LEU A 371 -0.58 13.02 -21.24
CA LEU A 371 0.52 12.86 -20.28
C LEU A 371 1.75 13.70 -20.65
N ILE A 372 2.20 13.65 -21.92
CA ILE A 372 3.36 14.41 -22.35
C ILE A 372 3.09 15.92 -22.29
N ASN A 373 1.89 16.37 -22.65
CA ASN A 373 1.49 17.78 -22.53
C ASN A 373 1.51 18.23 -21.06
N GLN A 374 1.00 17.42 -20.13
CA GLN A 374 1.03 17.74 -18.70
C GLN A 374 2.46 17.80 -18.16
N LEU A 375 3.33 16.87 -18.54
CA LEU A 375 4.74 16.91 -18.14
C LEU A 375 5.46 18.14 -18.69
N GLU A 376 5.14 18.58 -19.91
CA GLU A 376 5.63 19.84 -20.48
C GLU A 376 5.08 21.03 -19.73
N TYR A 377 3.79 21.05 -19.44
CA TYR A 377 3.17 22.08 -18.64
C TYR A 377 3.84 22.23 -17.28
N ILE A 378 4.08 21.13 -16.57
CA ILE A 378 4.76 21.12 -15.25
C ILE A 378 6.18 21.69 -15.36
N THR A 379 6.96 21.32 -16.39
CA THR A 379 8.43 21.50 -16.37
C THR A 379 8.95 22.66 -17.20
N SER A 380 8.12 23.36 -17.99
CA SER A 380 8.57 24.37 -18.95
C SER A 380 8.70 25.79 -18.40
N ASP A 381 8.08 26.07 -17.26
CA ASP A 381 8.06 27.41 -16.65
C ASP A 381 8.39 27.30 -15.15
N PHE A 382 9.29 28.13 -14.65
CA PHE A 382 9.79 28.06 -13.27
C PHE A 382 8.72 28.42 -12.24
N ASP A 383 8.00 29.53 -12.45
CA ASP A 383 7.03 30.00 -11.45
C ASP A 383 5.86 29.03 -11.33
N ARG A 384 5.40 28.50 -12.46
CA ARG A 384 4.38 27.46 -12.47
C ARG A 384 4.88 26.16 -11.81
N TYR A 385 6.10 25.75 -12.11
CA TYR A 385 6.71 24.58 -11.49
C TYR A 385 6.72 24.71 -9.97
N MET A 386 7.16 25.86 -9.45
CA MET A 386 7.19 26.13 -8.02
C MET A 386 5.80 26.17 -7.40
N LYS A 387 4.81 26.78 -8.09
CA LYS A 387 3.41 26.77 -7.65
C LYS A 387 2.86 25.34 -7.55
N LEU A 388 3.11 24.50 -8.53
CA LEU A 388 2.68 23.09 -8.53
C LEU A 388 3.42 22.28 -7.48
N SER A 389 4.71 22.55 -7.23
CA SER A 389 5.48 21.94 -6.16
C SER A 389 4.91 22.28 -4.78
N ASP A 390 4.58 23.57 -4.54
CA ASP A 390 3.97 24.01 -3.30
C ASP A 390 2.57 23.39 -3.11
N SER A 391 1.79 23.27 -4.18
CA SER A 391 0.48 22.60 -4.15
C SER A 391 0.61 21.12 -3.79
N ALA A 392 1.52 20.39 -4.45
CA ALA A 392 1.78 18.99 -4.16
C ALA A 392 2.23 18.78 -2.69
N ARG A 393 3.08 19.67 -2.18
CA ARG A 393 3.49 19.65 -0.77
C ARG A 393 2.32 19.91 0.16
N LYS A 394 1.52 20.94 -0.11
CA LYS A 394 0.34 21.29 0.70
C LYS A 394 -0.68 20.13 0.74
N PHE A 395 -0.84 19.40 -0.36
CA PHE A 395 -1.69 18.22 -0.39
C PHE A 395 -1.21 17.17 0.62
N THR A 396 0.09 16.86 0.64
CA THR A 396 0.66 15.90 1.61
C THR A 396 0.65 16.43 3.03
N ASP A 397 0.84 17.74 3.24
CA ASP A 397 0.78 18.36 4.57
C ASP A 397 -0.59 18.17 5.25
N GLY A 398 -1.66 17.97 4.48
CA GLY A 398 -2.99 17.61 5.00
C GLY A 398 -3.16 16.11 5.31
N LEU A 399 -2.15 15.27 5.07
CA LEU A 399 -2.25 13.81 5.14
C LEU A 399 -1.12 13.17 5.98
N TRP A 400 -0.63 13.90 6.99
CA TRP A 400 0.32 13.33 7.93
C TRP A 400 -0.37 12.45 8.97
N LEU A 401 0.15 11.24 9.17
CA LEU A 401 -0.41 10.25 10.07
C LEU A 401 -0.57 10.77 11.51
N GLU A 402 0.42 11.51 11.99
CA GLU A 402 0.45 12.07 13.34
C GLU A 402 -0.69 13.07 13.59
N ASP A 403 -1.19 13.72 12.53
CA ASP A 403 -2.28 14.68 12.60
C ASP A 403 -3.67 14.01 12.55
N HIS A 404 -3.72 12.70 12.24
CA HIS A 404 -4.95 11.89 12.09
C HIS A 404 -5.05 10.70 13.07
N LEU A 405 -4.22 10.68 14.11
CA LEU A 405 -4.23 9.57 15.07
C LEU A 405 -5.56 9.42 15.81
N ASP A 406 -6.31 10.50 15.98
CA ASP A 406 -7.63 10.46 16.64
C ASP A 406 -8.65 9.61 15.85
N GLU A 407 -8.53 9.55 14.53
CA GLU A 407 -9.37 8.68 13.69
C GLU A 407 -9.10 7.20 13.98
N TYR A 408 -7.82 6.83 14.09
CA TYR A 408 -7.43 5.48 14.45
C TYR A 408 -7.74 5.15 15.91
N GLU A 409 -7.48 6.07 16.85
CA GLU A 409 -7.84 5.89 18.27
C GLU A 409 -9.34 5.62 18.41
N ALA A 410 -10.18 6.43 17.76
CA ALA A 410 -11.63 6.24 17.77
C ALA A 410 -12.06 4.90 17.14
N LEU A 411 -11.33 4.40 16.13
CA LEU A 411 -11.59 3.08 15.56
C LEU A 411 -11.47 1.97 16.61
N TYR A 412 -10.44 2.03 17.45
CA TYR A 412 -10.18 1.01 18.46
C TYR A 412 -11.00 1.20 19.76
N THR A 413 -11.29 2.44 20.13
CA THR A 413 -11.90 2.76 21.44
C THR A 413 -13.41 2.85 21.40
N THR A 414 -14.05 2.95 20.23
CA THR A 414 -15.50 2.91 20.11
C THR A 414 -16.05 1.62 20.72
N ALA A 415 -16.98 1.73 21.67
CA ALA A 415 -17.49 0.58 22.38
C ALA A 415 -18.28 -0.37 21.46
N TRP A 416 -18.16 -1.68 21.70
CA TRP A 416 -18.98 -2.67 21.03
C TRP A 416 -20.48 -2.40 21.29
N GLY A 417 -21.32 -2.48 20.25
CA GLY A 417 -22.76 -2.21 20.36
C GLY A 417 -23.16 -0.72 20.36
N SER A 418 -22.19 0.22 20.30
CA SER A 418 -22.52 1.63 20.06
C SER A 418 -22.98 1.83 18.62
N LYS A 419 -24.07 2.60 18.45
CA LYS A 419 -24.56 2.95 17.12
C LYS A 419 -23.57 3.85 16.41
N GLU A 420 -23.38 3.56 15.15
CA GLU A 420 -22.63 4.26 14.10
C GLU A 420 -21.71 5.41 14.52
N ARG A 421 -20.44 5.24 14.26
CA ARG A 421 -19.49 6.34 14.20
C ARG A 421 -19.97 7.32 13.11
N LYS A 422 -20.32 8.54 13.49
CA LYS A 422 -20.55 9.59 12.48
C LYS A 422 -19.26 9.76 11.69
N ASP A 423 -19.33 9.51 10.40
CA ASP A 423 -18.23 9.70 9.47
C ASP A 423 -17.69 11.14 9.65
N LYS A 424 -16.55 11.27 10.31
CA LYS A 424 -15.85 12.53 10.51
C LYS A 424 -14.72 12.71 9.50
N SER A 425 -14.64 11.82 8.50
CA SER A 425 -13.69 12.04 7.40
C SER A 425 -14.02 13.41 6.82
N PRO A 426 -13.16 14.41 6.93
CA PRO A 426 -13.32 15.61 6.15
C PRO A 426 -13.26 15.15 4.69
N LEU A 427 -14.39 15.22 3.99
CA LEU A 427 -14.34 15.37 2.56
C LEU A 427 -13.37 16.53 2.34
N LEU A 428 -12.20 16.26 1.81
CA LEU A 428 -11.33 17.28 1.25
C LEU A 428 -12.08 17.88 0.06
N ILE A 429 -13.08 18.72 0.38
CA ILE A 429 -13.64 19.66 -0.57
C ILE A 429 -12.53 20.70 -0.71
N LEU A 430 -11.64 20.46 -1.65
CA LEU A 430 -10.80 21.52 -2.19
C LEU A 430 -11.77 22.50 -2.86
N ASN A 431 -12.24 23.49 -2.10
CA ASN A 431 -12.93 24.64 -2.67
C ASN A 431 -11.98 25.23 -3.71
N ASN A 432 -12.37 25.11 -4.97
CA ASN A 432 -11.75 25.80 -6.07
C ASN A 432 -12.04 27.30 -5.87
N PRO A 433 -11.06 28.18 -5.57
CA PRO A 433 -11.34 29.57 -5.24
C PRO A 433 -11.69 30.44 -6.44
N ASP A 434 -11.85 29.89 -7.65
CA ASP A 434 -12.03 30.65 -8.89
C ASP A 434 -13.43 30.51 -9.55
N GLN A 435 -14.49 30.24 -8.76
CA GLN A 435 -15.86 30.23 -9.31
C GLN A 435 -16.72 31.48 -9.01
N ASP A 436 -16.18 32.51 -8.35
CA ASP A 436 -16.89 33.73 -8.03
C ASP A 436 -16.37 34.95 -8.82
N SER A 437 -16.27 34.89 -10.15
CA SER A 437 -16.12 36.09 -10.96
C SER A 437 -16.48 35.88 -12.42
N ILE A 438 -17.73 35.51 -12.72
CA ILE A 438 -18.38 35.84 -14.00
C ILE A 438 -19.88 36.02 -13.71
N ASP A 439 -20.25 37.18 -13.22
CA ASP A 439 -21.53 37.83 -13.44
C ASP A 439 -21.39 39.27 -12.92
N GLY A 440 -21.18 40.21 -13.89
CA GLY A 440 -21.13 41.63 -13.66
C GLY A 440 -20.80 42.37 -14.96
#